data_ef51a75d02df0e2692cd50dc52f40158
#
_entry.id   ef51a75d02df0e2692cd50dc52f40158
#
_cell.length_a   1.000
_cell.length_b   1.000
_cell.length_c   1.000
_cell.angle_alpha   90.00
_cell.angle_beta   90.00
_cell.angle_gamma   90.00
#
_symmetry.space_group_name_H-M   'P 1'
#
loop_
_entity.id
_entity.type
_entity.pdbx_description
1 polymer ?
#
loop_
_entity_poly.entity_id
_entity_poly.type
_entity_poly.pdbx_seq_one_letter_code
_entity_poly.pdbx_strand_id
1 'polypeptide(L)'
;MRFSLHHHFGVSALATCLALATPLIPGMALAEESSDSIKEWRLFVADHSQPVVRAIDFETGKELGRYDLKGYAALTASASAKTVFATQSDADMVHVIKTGIVFSDHGEHRDLNVEDAALLPVTFEGKRPFHVVPHDDHAILFYDRGGKAEIIDEGALLDGKAKVRTVDTTAPHHGVAVTMGRYVLVSVPNTEVETKPDALPPRIGLRVLDMEGKQVGEQAACTDLHGEATSARLVAFGCKEGILVARPGGTDGPKLEMLTYPEDFPKAYTGTLLGGKSMQFFLGNYGEDKVVLIDPDSKDAFRLVELPTRRVDFILDPANPRNAYILTEDGDLHVLDVLEGAITRKAKVTEPYSKDGHWRDPRPRLAVADGQVAISDPRHSLIRVVDAESLKETRTLAVEGQPYSIVAVGGSGASH
;
A
#
# COMPACT_ATOMS: atom_id res chain seq x y z
N MET A 1 49.20 -50.78 -38.78
CA MET A 1 49.28 -51.76 -39.91
C MET A 1 48.20 -51.42 -40.91
N ARG A 2 48.67 -51.04 -42.08
CA ARG A 2 48.22 -51.34 -43.45
C ARG A 2 46.74 -50.99 -43.77
N PHE A 3 46.55 -49.93 -44.64
CA PHE A 3 46.37 -49.99 -46.11
C PHE A 3 44.99 -50.46 -46.52
N SER A 4 44.21 -49.90 -47.47
CA SER A 4 44.47 -49.31 -48.80
C SER A 4 43.11 -48.81 -49.33
N LEU A 5 42.93 -47.63 -49.86
CA LEU A 5 42.95 -47.17 -51.28
C LEU A 5 41.88 -47.74 -52.24
N HIS A 6 41.31 -46.77 -52.98
CA HIS A 6 40.74 -46.78 -54.36
C HIS A 6 39.27 -47.06 -54.50
N HIS A 7 38.42 -46.43 -55.33
CA HIS A 7 38.65 -45.78 -56.62
C HIS A 7 37.46 -44.88 -57.00
N HIS A 8 37.71 -43.92 -57.84
CA HIS A 8 36.79 -43.03 -58.51
C HIS A 8 35.79 -43.76 -59.42
N PHE A 9 34.61 -43.18 -59.58
CA PHE A 9 33.96 -43.06 -60.91
C PHE A 9 33.02 -41.86 -60.86
N GLY A 10 33.19 -40.88 -61.72
CA GLY A 10 32.36 -39.74 -61.96
C GLY A 10 31.18 -40.11 -62.91
N VAL A 11 30.04 -39.58 -62.62
CA VAL A 11 28.97 -39.51 -63.60
C VAL A 11 28.39 -38.09 -63.52
N SER A 12 28.58 -37.36 -64.62
CA SER A 12 27.95 -36.09 -64.88
C SER A 12 26.44 -36.30 -65.15
N ALA A 13 25.57 -35.68 -64.40
CA ALA A 13 24.17 -35.57 -64.71
C ALA A 13 23.82 -34.09 -64.82
N LEU A 14 23.37 -33.70 -66.01
CA LEU A 14 22.74 -32.44 -66.32
C LEU A 14 21.50 -32.25 -65.44
N ALA A 15 21.48 -31.23 -64.65
CA ALA A 15 20.28 -30.80 -63.94
C ALA A 15 19.62 -29.63 -64.67
N THR A 16 18.51 -29.86 -65.27
CA THR A 16 17.61 -28.87 -65.88
C THR A 16 16.96 -28.05 -64.77
N CYS A 17 17.25 -26.77 -64.67
CA CYS A 17 16.58 -25.86 -63.74
C CYS A 17 15.19 -25.53 -64.28
N LEU A 18 14.17 -26.08 -63.60
CA LEU A 18 12.78 -25.62 -63.76
C LEU A 18 12.56 -24.46 -62.78
N ALA A 19 12.47 -23.25 -63.29
CA ALA A 19 12.10 -22.08 -62.48
C ALA A 19 10.61 -22.12 -62.17
N LEU A 20 10.26 -22.48 -60.96
CA LEU A 20 8.90 -22.30 -60.37
C LEU A 20 8.78 -20.85 -59.92
N ALA A 21 8.01 -20.06 -60.67
CA ALA A 21 7.58 -18.73 -60.26
C ALA A 21 6.53 -18.87 -59.14
N THR A 22 6.91 -18.61 -57.89
CA THR A 22 5.95 -18.42 -56.78
C THR A 22 5.32 -17.04 -56.88
N PRO A 23 3.96 -16.94 -56.84
CA PRO A 23 3.35 -15.62 -56.77
C PRO A 23 3.66 -14.96 -55.42
N LEU A 24 4.24 -13.77 -55.45
CA LEU A 24 4.33 -12.87 -54.30
C LEU A 24 2.87 -12.48 -53.95
N ILE A 25 2.40 -13.02 -52.84
CA ILE A 25 1.24 -12.49 -52.14
C ILE A 25 1.77 -11.21 -51.44
N PRO A 26 1.18 -10.03 -51.73
CA PRO A 26 1.55 -8.86 -50.95
C PRO A 26 1.13 -9.14 -49.51
N GLY A 27 2.10 -9.27 -48.61
CA GLY A 27 1.86 -9.31 -47.18
C GLY A 27 1.15 -8.03 -46.80
N MET A 28 -0.08 -8.15 -46.36
CA MET A 28 -0.71 -7.09 -45.56
C MET A 28 0.18 -6.94 -44.31
N ALA A 29 0.99 -5.92 -44.32
CA ALA A 29 1.55 -5.41 -43.08
C ALA A 29 0.36 -5.00 -42.22
N LEU A 30 0.03 -5.79 -41.21
CA LEU A 30 -0.74 -5.31 -40.08
C LEU A 30 0.07 -4.11 -39.54
N ALA A 31 -0.45 -2.91 -39.73
CA ALA A 31 0.04 -1.76 -39.02
C ALA A 31 -0.13 -2.13 -37.54
N GLU A 32 0.98 -2.36 -36.84
CA GLU A 32 1.00 -2.24 -35.39
C GLU A 32 0.58 -0.79 -35.11
N GLU A 33 -0.65 -0.61 -34.65
CA GLU A 33 -1.03 0.63 -34.01
C GLU A 33 -0.06 0.78 -32.84
N SER A 34 0.91 1.66 -32.97
CA SER A 34 1.76 2.08 -31.85
C SER A 34 0.83 2.83 -30.90
N SER A 35 0.28 2.12 -29.92
CA SER A 35 -0.43 2.77 -28.84
C SER A 35 0.57 3.67 -28.11
N ASP A 36 0.32 4.97 -28.12
CA ASP A 36 1.14 5.92 -27.38
C ASP A 36 1.02 5.58 -25.90
N SER A 37 2.14 5.31 -25.25
CA SER A 37 2.18 5.11 -23.80
C SER A 37 1.98 6.46 -23.12
N ILE A 38 0.92 6.59 -22.36
CA ILE A 38 0.65 7.74 -21.49
C ILE A 38 1.07 7.44 -20.06
N LYS A 39 1.39 8.48 -19.34
CA LYS A 39 1.74 8.43 -17.93
C LYS A 39 0.99 9.51 -17.18
N GLU A 40 0.35 9.14 -16.08
CA GLU A 40 -0.41 10.07 -15.25
C GLU A 40 -0.23 9.71 -13.78
N TRP A 41 0.10 10.70 -12.97
CA TRP A 41 0.21 10.56 -11.53
C TRP A 41 -0.50 11.73 -10.84
N ARG A 42 -1.21 11.42 -9.76
CA ARG A 42 -1.92 12.39 -8.94
C ARG A 42 -1.54 12.24 -7.48
N LEU A 43 -1.35 13.37 -6.82
CA LEU A 43 -1.27 13.43 -5.36
C LEU A 43 -2.63 13.87 -4.81
N PHE A 44 -3.09 13.15 -3.80
CA PHE A 44 -4.17 13.61 -2.94
C PHE A 44 -3.56 14.07 -1.63
N VAL A 45 -3.88 15.29 -1.24
CA VAL A 45 -3.25 15.99 -0.12
C VAL A 45 -4.33 16.48 0.82
N ALA A 46 -4.37 15.95 2.05
CA ALA A 46 -5.22 16.47 3.12
C ALA A 46 -4.50 17.59 3.86
N ASP A 47 -5.22 18.66 4.11
CA ASP A 47 -4.73 19.83 4.84
C ASP A 47 -4.93 19.65 6.35
N HIS A 48 -3.93 20.01 7.15
CA HIS A 48 -4.00 19.95 8.61
C HIS A 48 -4.64 21.18 9.23
N SER A 49 -4.65 22.30 8.53
CA SER A 49 -5.23 23.57 9.02
C SER A 49 -6.70 23.76 8.65
N GLN A 50 -7.18 23.04 7.63
CA GLN A 50 -8.53 23.11 7.10
C GLN A 50 -9.06 21.72 6.74
N PRO A 51 -10.38 21.48 6.84
CA PRO A 51 -10.98 20.21 6.44
C PRO A 51 -11.12 20.11 4.91
N VAL A 52 -10.01 20.01 4.22
CA VAL A 52 -9.93 20.03 2.75
C VAL A 52 -9.00 18.92 2.26
N VAL A 53 -9.36 18.28 1.15
CA VAL A 53 -8.46 17.45 0.35
C VAL A 53 -8.29 18.09 -1.02
N ARG A 54 -7.07 18.15 -1.52
CA ARG A 54 -6.73 18.60 -2.88
C ARG A 54 -6.26 17.43 -3.71
N ALA A 55 -6.73 17.33 -4.95
CA ALA A 55 -6.13 16.51 -5.98
C ALA A 55 -5.18 17.37 -6.80
N ILE A 56 -3.93 16.95 -6.96
CA ILE A 56 -2.86 17.69 -7.63
C ILE A 56 -2.25 16.81 -8.70
N ASP A 57 -2.11 17.34 -9.91
CA ASP A 57 -1.29 16.73 -10.95
C ASP A 57 0.16 16.68 -10.48
N PHE A 58 0.73 15.49 -10.42
CA PHE A 58 2.06 15.32 -9.81
C PHE A 58 3.17 15.93 -10.63
N GLU A 59 3.07 15.94 -11.95
CA GLU A 59 4.11 16.46 -12.84
C GLU A 59 4.14 17.99 -12.82
N THR A 60 2.97 18.60 -12.97
CA THR A 60 2.86 20.06 -13.14
C THR A 60 2.62 20.82 -11.84
N GLY A 61 2.17 20.15 -10.79
CA GLY A 61 1.73 20.77 -9.54
C GLY A 61 0.37 21.49 -9.64
N LYS A 62 -0.33 21.34 -10.76
CA LYS A 62 -1.65 21.96 -10.95
C LYS A 62 -2.68 21.31 -10.05
N GLU A 63 -3.46 22.13 -9.31
CA GLU A 63 -4.63 21.63 -8.60
C GLU A 63 -5.72 21.22 -9.61
N LEU A 64 -6.09 19.93 -9.56
CA LEU A 64 -7.13 19.32 -10.39
C LEU A 64 -8.50 19.38 -9.73
N GLY A 65 -8.54 19.44 -8.40
CA GLY A 65 -9.77 19.50 -7.63
C GLY A 65 -9.52 19.80 -6.17
N ARG A 66 -10.52 20.43 -5.55
CA ARG A 66 -10.57 20.75 -4.13
C ARG A 66 -11.88 20.23 -3.55
N TYR A 67 -11.78 19.48 -2.46
CA TYR A 67 -12.91 18.82 -1.82
C TYR A 67 -13.02 19.26 -0.37
N ASP A 68 -14.08 20.01 -0.05
CA ASP A 68 -14.37 20.42 1.32
C ASP A 68 -14.95 19.26 2.11
N LEU A 69 -14.43 19.03 3.29
CA LEU A 69 -14.80 17.94 4.19
C LEU A 69 -15.48 18.48 5.45
N LYS A 70 -15.71 17.61 6.45
CA LYS A 70 -16.29 17.98 7.75
C LYS A 70 -15.23 18.13 8.85
N GLY A 71 -14.08 17.48 8.70
CA GLY A 71 -13.00 17.46 9.67
C GLY A 71 -11.66 17.06 9.04
N TYR A 72 -10.62 17.01 9.85
CA TYR A 72 -9.32 16.50 9.41
C TYR A 72 -9.43 15.11 8.83
N ALA A 73 -8.72 14.86 7.77
CA ALA A 73 -8.73 13.58 7.10
C ALA A 73 -7.35 12.90 7.11
N ALA A 74 -7.33 11.62 7.41
CA ALA A 74 -6.27 10.71 7.00
C ALA A 74 -6.65 10.09 5.66
N LEU A 75 -5.70 10.02 4.72
CA LEU A 75 -5.95 9.51 3.38
C LEU A 75 -5.44 8.08 3.23
N THR A 76 -6.24 7.25 2.60
CA THR A 76 -5.86 5.88 2.21
C THR A 76 -6.32 5.63 0.78
N ALA A 77 -5.38 5.31 -0.12
CA ALA A 77 -5.73 4.91 -1.48
C ALA A 77 -6.23 3.46 -1.49
N SER A 78 -7.22 3.16 -2.34
CA SER A 78 -7.65 1.78 -2.57
C SER A 78 -6.55 0.95 -3.25
N ALA A 79 -6.65 -0.37 -3.15
CA ALA A 79 -5.70 -1.29 -3.77
C ALA A 79 -5.70 -1.22 -5.31
N SER A 80 -6.79 -0.75 -5.91
CA SER A 80 -6.96 -0.50 -7.34
C SER A 80 -6.45 0.87 -7.80
N ALA A 81 -6.14 1.78 -6.87
CA ALA A 81 -5.85 3.19 -7.09
C ALA A 81 -7.04 4.02 -7.66
N LYS A 82 -8.25 3.47 -7.75
CA LYS A 82 -9.43 4.15 -8.30
C LYS A 82 -10.11 5.08 -7.31
N THR A 83 -9.93 4.85 -5.99
CA THR A 83 -10.53 5.67 -4.93
C THR A 83 -9.52 6.04 -3.85
N VAL A 84 -9.78 7.17 -3.20
CA VAL A 84 -9.09 7.62 -1.99
C VAL A 84 -10.13 7.83 -0.90
N PHE A 85 -9.95 7.14 0.21
CA PHE A 85 -10.77 7.28 1.41
C PHE A 85 -10.21 8.39 2.29
N ALA A 86 -11.04 9.38 2.60
CA ALA A 86 -10.72 10.49 3.49
C ALA A 86 -11.41 10.26 4.84
N THR A 87 -10.66 9.66 5.77
CA THR A 87 -11.15 9.25 7.09
C THR A 87 -11.10 10.41 8.06
N GLN A 88 -12.26 10.86 8.53
CA GLN A 88 -12.45 11.98 9.44
C GLN A 88 -12.91 11.46 10.80
N SER A 89 -11.98 10.92 11.58
CA SER A 89 -12.28 10.23 12.84
C SER A 89 -13.05 11.08 13.85
N ASP A 90 -12.76 12.38 13.95
CA ASP A 90 -13.40 13.29 14.88
C ASP A 90 -14.75 13.83 14.36
N ALA A 91 -15.01 13.69 13.07
CA ALA A 91 -16.29 14.05 12.45
C ALA A 91 -17.20 12.82 12.26
N ASP A 92 -16.79 11.63 12.74
CA ASP A 92 -17.55 10.39 12.63
C ASP A 92 -17.91 10.01 11.17
N MET A 93 -17.02 10.32 10.20
CA MET A 93 -17.34 10.24 8.77
C MET A 93 -16.15 9.80 7.91
N VAL A 94 -16.44 9.14 6.80
CA VAL A 94 -15.48 8.87 5.72
C VAL A 94 -16.08 9.33 4.40
N HIS A 95 -15.39 10.23 3.72
CA HIS A 95 -15.68 10.59 2.34
C HIS A 95 -14.81 9.77 1.40
N VAL A 96 -15.28 9.60 0.17
CA VAL A 96 -14.53 8.87 -0.86
C VAL A 96 -14.39 9.77 -2.09
N ILE A 97 -13.17 9.85 -2.61
CA ILE A 97 -12.83 10.61 -3.80
C ILE A 97 -12.48 9.60 -4.90
N LYS A 98 -13.19 9.66 -6.04
CA LYS A 98 -12.78 8.98 -7.27
C LYS A 98 -11.51 9.64 -7.77
N THR A 99 -10.46 8.86 -8.03
CA THR A 99 -9.16 9.39 -8.43
C THR A 99 -9.12 9.87 -9.88
N GLY A 100 -9.97 9.30 -10.73
CA GLY A 100 -9.93 9.48 -12.18
C GLY A 100 -8.81 8.69 -12.86
N ILE A 101 -8.10 7.83 -12.14
CA ILE A 101 -7.10 6.92 -12.69
C ILE A 101 -7.74 5.54 -12.82
N VAL A 102 -7.85 5.04 -14.05
CA VAL A 102 -8.49 3.75 -14.33
C VAL A 102 -7.56 2.91 -15.20
N PHE A 103 -7.13 1.79 -14.64
CA PHE A 103 -6.37 0.80 -15.39
C PHE A 103 -7.28 -0.33 -15.87
N SER A 104 -7.09 -0.73 -17.13
CA SER A 104 -7.70 -1.91 -17.74
C SER A 104 -6.60 -2.84 -18.24
N ASP A 105 -6.66 -4.11 -17.87
CA ASP A 105 -5.67 -5.12 -18.26
C ASP A 105 -6.26 -5.95 -19.39
N HIS A 106 -5.59 -5.98 -20.54
CA HIS A 106 -5.96 -6.76 -21.71
C HIS A 106 -5.05 -7.97 -21.95
N GLY A 107 -4.21 -8.30 -20.94
CA GLY A 107 -3.30 -9.45 -20.96
C GLY A 107 -1.98 -9.20 -21.68
N GLU A 108 -1.98 -8.52 -22.82
CA GLU A 108 -0.78 -8.16 -23.58
C GLU A 108 -0.23 -6.78 -23.18
N HIS A 109 -1.12 -5.88 -22.78
CA HIS A 109 -0.80 -4.54 -22.32
C HIS A 109 -1.84 -4.05 -21.31
N ARG A 110 -1.48 -3.00 -20.62
CA ARG A 110 -2.33 -2.32 -19.62
C ARG A 110 -2.68 -0.95 -20.16
N ASP A 111 -3.99 -0.66 -20.26
CA ASP A 111 -4.45 0.67 -20.61
C ASP A 111 -4.55 1.56 -19.41
N LEU A 112 -4.31 2.84 -19.63
CA LEU A 112 -4.55 3.90 -18.67
C LEU A 112 -5.59 4.87 -19.23
N ASN A 113 -6.76 4.91 -18.60
CA ASN A 113 -7.77 5.91 -18.84
C ASN A 113 -7.72 6.98 -17.73
N VAL A 114 -7.74 8.24 -18.15
CA VAL A 114 -7.66 9.39 -17.25
C VAL A 114 -8.97 10.17 -17.32
N GLU A 115 -9.62 10.32 -16.19
CA GLU A 115 -10.85 11.07 -16.00
C GLU A 115 -10.66 12.16 -14.94
N ASP A 116 -11.68 13.01 -14.74
CA ASP A 116 -11.63 13.97 -13.63
C ASP A 116 -11.73 13.27 -12.27
N ALA A 117 -10.94 13.74 -11.33
CA ALA A 117 -11.09 13.36 -9.93
C ALA A 117 -12.37 14.01 -9.36
N ALA A 118 -13.13 13.27 -8.54
CA ALA A 118 -14.40 13.77 -8.04
C ALA A 118 -14.73 13.20 -6.65
N LEU A 119 -15.30 14.05 -5.79
CA LEU A 119 -15.89 13.60 -4.54
C LEU A 119 -17.15 12.78 -4.87
N LEU A 120 -17.19 11.54 -4.38
CA LEU A 120 -18.38 10.70 -4.56
C LEU A 120 -19.53 11.19 -3.65
N PRO A 121 -20.79 11.04 -4.08
CA PRO A 121 -21.95 11.43 -3.27
C PRO A 121 -22.18 10.49 -2.08
N VAL A 122 -21.52 9.34 -2.05
CA VAL A 122 -21.63 8.37 -0.98
C VAL A 122 -20.67 8.72 0.15
N THR A 123 -21.17 8.76 1.37
CA THR A 123 -20.40 8.91 2.60
C THR A 123 -20.69 7.76 3.55
N PHE A 124 -19.71 7.40 4.37
CA PHE A 124 -19.89 6.38 5.41
C PHE A 124 -19.85 7.05 6.77
N GLU A 125 -20.87 6.79 7.57
CA GLU A 125 -21.04 7.38 8.89
C GLU A 125 -20.95 6.31 9.99
N GLY A 126 -20.28 6.67 11.07
CA GLY A 126 -20.13 5.79 12.22
C GLY A 126 -19.15 6.35 13.25
N LYS A 127 -19.30 5.90 14.49
CA LYS A 127 -18.54 6.45 15.61
C LYS A 127 -17.04 6.15 15.49
N ARG A 128 -16.26 7.20 15.23
CA ARG A 128 -14.81 7.20 15.12
C ARG A 128 -14.28 6.18 14.12
N PRO A 129 -14.53 6.35 12.80
CA PRO A 129 -13.80 5.58 11.79
C PRO A 129 -12.32 5.89 11.94
N PHE A 130 -11.46 4.88 11.90
CA PHE A 130 -10.04 5.09 12.09
C PHE A 130 -9.19 4.35 11.06
N HIS A 131 -9.25 3.02 11.04
CA HIS A 131 -8.53 2.23 10.07
C HIS A 131 -9.35 2.02 8.79
N VAL A 132 -8.69 2.25 7.65
CA VAL A 132 -9.17 1.84 6.33
C VAL A 132 -8.17 0.85 5.77
N VAL A 133 -8.60 -0.38 5.56
CA VAL A 133 -7.75 -1.45 5.03
C VAL A 133 -8.18 -1.76 3.60
N PRO A 134 -7.42 -1.30 2.60
CA PRO A 134 -7.68 -1.65 1.21
C PRO A 134 -7.18 -3.07 0.93
N HIS A 135 -8.05 -3.91 0.35
CA HIS A 135 -7.69 -5.27 0.00
C HIS A 135 -8.44 -5.71 -1.26
N ASP A 136 -7.71 -6.01 -2.33
CA ASP A 136 -8.24 -6.36 -3.65
C ASP A 136 -9.29 -5.34 -4.15
N ASP A 137 -10.55 -5.75 -4.33
CA ASP A 137 -11.68 -4.94 -4.78
C ASP A 137 -12.55 -4.37 -3.64
N HIS A 138 -12.04 -4.45 -2.41
CA HIS A 138 -12.73 -4.02 -1.20
C HIS A 138 -11.92 -2.98 -0.42
N ALA A 139 -12.64 -2.18 0.36
CA ALA A 139 -12.07 -1.43 1.47
C ALA A 139 -12.82 -1.79 2.75
N ILE A 140 -12.11 -1.90 3.86
CA ILE A 140 -12.69 -2.21 5.15
C ILE A 140 -12.52 -1.00 6.05
N LEU A 141 -13.63 -0.42 6.51
CA LEU A 141 -13.66 0.66 7.47
C LEU A 141 -13.88 0.09 8.87
N PHE A 142 -12.97 0.42 9.80
CA PHE A 142 -13.13 0.04 11.21
C PHE A 142 -13.55 1.26 12.03
N TYR A 143 -14.61 1.09 12.83
CA TYR A 143 -15.19 2.16 13.65
C TYR A 143 -14.88 1.92 15.12
N ASP A 144 -13.84 2.56 15.63
CA ASP A 144 -13.30 2.36 16.99
C ASP A 144 -14.35 2.44 18.10
N ARG A 145 -15.28 3.39 17.99
CA ARG A 145 -16.36 3.61 18.97
C ARG A 145 -17.70 3.09 18.49
N GLY A 146 -17.75 2.54 17.28
CA GLY A 146 -18.96 2.01 16.66
C GLY A 146 -19.21 0.53 16.96
N GLY A 147 -18.22 -0.21 17.40
CA GLY A 147 -18.34 -1.65 17.63
C GLY A 147 -18.59 -2.46 16.34
N LYS A 148 -18.21 -1.90 15.19
CA LYS A 148 -18.40 -2.52 13.87
C LYS A 148 -17.24 -2.26 12.93
N ALA A 149 -17.11 -3.11 11.92
CA ALA A 149 -16.38 -2.82 10.70
C ALA A 149 -17.32 -2.94 9.50
N GLU A 150 -17.02 -2.25 8.42
CA GLU A 150 -17.80 -2.27 7.17
C GLU A 150 -16.89 -2.65 6.00
N ILE A 151 -17.25 -3.70 5.28
CA ILE A 151 -16.59 -4.14 4.06
C ILE A 151 -17.35 -3.51 2.89
N ILE A 152 -16.66 -2.73 2.09
CA ILE A 152 -17.20 -1.90 1.02
C ILE A 152 -16.71 -2.46 -0.31
N ASP A 153 -17.65 -2.77 -1.20
CA ASP A 153 -17.38 -3.16 -2.59
C ASP A 153 -17.05 -1.89 -3.40
N GLU A 154 -15.80 -1.76 -3.85
CA GLU A 154 -15.34 -0.57 -4.56
C GLU A 154 -16.00 -0.41 -5.93
N GLY A 155 -16.26 -1.50 -6.65
CA GLY A 155 -16.95 -1.46 -7.95
C GLY A 155 -18.36 -0.88 -7.82
N ALA A 156 -19.13 -1.35 -6.84
CA ALA A 156 -20.45 -0.81 -6.57
C ALA A 156 -20.39 0.67 -6.15
N LEU A 157 -19.37 1.05 -5.38
CA LEU A 157 -19.15 2.43 -4.95
C LEU A 157 -18.90 3.37 -6.14
N LEU A 158 -18.09 2.95 -7.10
CA LEU A 158 -17.81 3.71 -8.32
C LEU A 158 -19.06 3.82 -9.22
N ASP A 159 -19.97 2.85 -9.16
CA ASP A 159 -21.30 2.90 -9.81
C ASP A 159 -22.31 3.79 -9.05
N GLY A 160 -21.89 4.47 -8.00
CA GLY A 160 -22.76 5.32 -7.16
C GLY A 160 -23.66 4.55 -6.20
N LYS A 161 -23.32 3.28 -5.89
CA LYS A 161 -24.07 2.41 -4.98
C LYS A 161 -23.21 2.05 -3.78
N ALA A 162 -23.77 2.17 -2.57
CA ALA A 162 -23.09 1.67 -1.37
C ALA A 162 -23.49 0.20 -1.14
N LYS A 163 -22.67 -0.73 -1.60
CA LYS A 163 -22.81 -2.14 -1.22
C LYS A 163 -21.89 -2.42 -0.04
N VAL A 164 -22.48 -2.51 1.12
CA VAL A 164 -21.79 -2.61 2.42
C VAL A 164 -22.19 -3.90 3.13
N ARG A 165 -21.18 -4.59 3.67
CA ARG A 165 -21.37 -5.68 4.60
C ARG A 165 -20.82 -5.29 5.96
N THR A 166 -21.68 -5.28 6.97
CA THR A 166 -21.29 -4.98 8.36
C THR A 166 -20.78 -6.23 9.07
N VAL A 167 -19.69 -6.07 9.82
CA VAL A 167 -19.07 -7.08 10.67
C VAL A 167 -19.11 -6.59 12.11
N ASP A 168 -19.68 -7.38 13.02
CA ASP A 168 -19.68 -7.11 14.45
C ASP A 168 -18.27 -7.33 15.03
N THR A 169 -17.77 -6.34 15.78
CA THR A 169 -16.45 -6.40 16.42
C THR A 169 -16.54 -6.71 17.92
N THR A 170 -17.69 -7.23 18.39
CA THR A 170 -18.00 -7.61 19.78
C THR A 170 -18.24 -6.40 20.69
N ALA A 171 -17.33 -5.43 20.70
CA ALA A 171 -17.42 -4.20 21.48
C ALA A 171 -16.58 -3.09 20.84
N PRO A 172 -16.87 -1.83 21.13
CA PRO A 172 -16.03 -0.71 20.72
C PRO A 172 -14.59 -0.87 21.21
N HIS A 173 -13.63 -0.78 20.30
CA HIS A 173 -12.20 -0.79 20.57
C HIS A 173 -11.42 -0.21 19.41
N HIS A 174 -10.19 0.20 19.63
CA HIS A 174 -9.28 0.60 18.56
C HIS A 174 -8.70 -0.65 17.92
N GLY A 175 -9.25 -1.08 16.80
CA GLY A 175 -8.95 -2.37 16.20
C GLY A 175 -8.89 -2.36 14.68
N VAL A 176 -8.88 -3.55 14.10
CA VAL A 176 -8.76 -3.76 12.67
C VAL A 176 -9.63 -4.93 12.22
N ALA A 177 -10.05 -4.89 10.96
CA ALA A 177 -10.62 -6.03 10.25
C ALA A 177 -9.99 -6.14 8.87
N VAL A 178 -9.67 -7.37 8.42
CA VAL A 178 -9.06 -7.65 7.12
C VAL A 178 -9.73 -8.84 6.49
N THR A 179 -10.03 -8.80 5.20
CA THR A 179 -10.52 -9.98 4.46
C THR A 179 -9.36 -10.90 4.07
N MET A 180 -9.58 -12.20 4.09
CA MET A 180 -8.68 -13.21 3.53
C MET A 180 -9.51 -14.27 2.82
N GLY A 181 -9.63 -14.16 1.49
CA GLY A 181 -10.55 -14.94 0.70
C GLY A 181 -11.99 -14.74 1.17
N ARG A 182 -12.67 -15.83 1.58
CA ARG A 182 -14.04 -15.77 2.11
C ARG A 182 -14.13 -15.58 3.62
N TYR A 183 -13.06 -15.20 4.28
CA TYR A 183 -13.00 -15.01 5.72
C TYR A 183 -12.70 -13.55 6.06
N VAL A 184 -13.07 -13.17 7.28
CA VAL A 184 -12.73 -11.87 7.85
C VAL A 184 -11.96 -12.11 9.14
N LEU A 185 -10.77 -11.54 9.23
CA LEU A 185 -9.94 -11.54 10.43
C LEU A 185 -10.26 -10.26 11.20
N VAL A 186 -10.65 -10.38 12.46
CA VAL A 186 -11.13 -9.25 13.27
C VAL A 186 -10.43 -9.23 14.61
N SER A 187 -9.92 -8.08 15.02
CA SER A 187 -9.35 -7.87 16.35
C SER A 187 -10.38 -8.07 17.45
N VAL A 188 -9.94 -8.56 18.60
CA VAL A 188 -10.79 -8.86 19.76
C VAL A 188 -10.44 -7.92 20.92
N PRO A 189 -11.43 -7.16 21.44
CA PRO A 189 -11.22 -6.33 22.62
C PRO A 189 -11.19 -7.15 23.91
N ASN A 190 -10.47 -6.68 24.90
CA ASN A 190 -10.55 -7.20 26.26
C ASN A 190 -11.76 -6.55 26.99
N THR A 191 -12.89 -7.23 27.02
CA THR A 191 -14.10 -6.75 27.67
C THR A 191 -14.13 -7.00 29.17
N GLU A 192 -13.14 -7.69 29.71
CA GLU A 192 -13.03 -7.98 31.15
C GLU A 192 -12.29 -6.88 31.94
N VAL A 193 -11.60 -5.99 31.22
CA VAL A 193 -10.85 -4.88 31.84
C VAL A 193 -11.74 -3.66 31.94
N GLU A 194 -11.86 -3.12 33.14
CA GLU A 194 -12.49 -1.83 33.36
C GLU A 194 -11.65 -0.69 32.77
N THR A 195 -12.25 0.08 31.88
CA THR A 195 -11.60 1.21 31.21
C THR A 195 -12.08 2.54 31.77
N LYS A 196 -11.22 3.57 31.69
CA LYS A 196 -11.64 4.95 31.99
C LYS A 196 -12.75 5.38 31.01
N PRO A 197 -13.63 6.34 31.37
CA PRO A 197 -14.80 6.70 30.56
C PRO A 197 -14.54 6.97 29.08
N ASP A 198 -13.39 7.54 28.73
CA ASP A 198 -13.04 7.88 27.35
C ASP A 198 -11.98 6.95 26.73
N ALA A 199 -11.49 5.97 27.48
CA ALA A 199 -10.53 5.00 26.97
C ALA A 199 -11.24 3.84 26.28
N LEU A 200 -10.60 3.29 25.26
CA LEU A 200 -11.01 2.07 24.60
C LEU A 200 -10.27 0.87 25.23
N PRO A 201 -10.89 -0.31 25.31
CA PRO A 201 -10.25 -1.49 25.86
C PRO A 201 -9.05 -1.91 25.00
N PRO A 202 -8.01 -2.50 25.62
CA PRO A 202 -6.90 -3.09 24.90
C PRO A 202 -7.37 -4.29 24.07
N ARG A 203 -6.61 -4.65 23.05
CA ARG A 203 -6.85 -5.84 22.22
C ARG A 203 -6.11 -7.03 22.81
N ILE A 204 -6.75 -8.20 22.75
CA ILE A 204 -6.19 -9.44 23.30
C ILE A 204 -5.98 -10.52 22.25
N GLY A 205 -6.42 -10.31 21.03
CA GLY A 205 -6.30 -11.32 20.01
C GLY A 205 -6.96 -10.99 18.68
N LEU A 206 -7.02 -12.03 17.87
CA LEU A 206 -7.62 -12.04 16.55
C LEU A 206 -8.55 -13.25 16.44
N ARG A 207 -9.74 -13.06 15.87
CA ARG A 207 -10.66 -14.14 15.49
C ARG A 207 -10.88 -14.15 13.98
N VAL A 208 -11.18 -15.34 13.47
CA VAL A 208 -11.57 -15.54 12.07
C VAL A 208 -13.07 -15.74 12.01
N LEU A 209 -13.73 -15.01 11.12
CA LEU A 209 -15.16 -15.15 10.85
C LEU A 209 -15.38 -15.62 9.42
N ASP A 210 -16.41 -16.44 9.20
CA ASP A 210 -16.91 -16.74 7.86
C ASP A 210 -17.78 -15.62 7.30
N MET A 211 -18.34 -15.82 6.11
CA MET A 211 -19.17 -14.82 5.43
C MET A 211 -20.49 -14.57 6.15
N GLU A 212 -20.95 -15.48 6.99
CA GLU A 212 -22.15 -15.39 7.82
C GLU A 212 -21.88 -14.74 9.18
N GLY A 213 -20.59 -14.43 9.48
CA GLY A 213 -20.14 -13.82 10.73
C GLY A 213 -19.92 -14.83 11.86
N LYS A 214 -19.93 -16.13 11.57
CA LYS A 214 -19.67 -17.19 12.53
C LYS A 214 -18.16 -17.38 12.69
N GLN A 215 -17.69 -17.54 13.92
CA GLN A 215 -16.29 -17.79 14.22
C GLN A 215 -15.85 -19.17 13.68
N VAL A 216 -14.69 -19.18 13.03
CA VAL A 216 -14.02 -20.37 12.49
C VAL A 216 -12.72 -20.57 13.25
N GLY A 217 -12.59 -21.76 13.87
CA GLY A 217 -11.43 -22.06 14.71
C GLY A 217 -11.41 -21.31 16.04
N GLU A 218 -10.26 -21.35 16.70
CA GLU A 218 -10.03 -20.69 17.97
C GLU A 218 -9.51 -19.24 17.76
N GLN A 219 -9.75 -18.40 18.77
CA GLN A 219 -9.14 -17.07 18.82
C GLN A 219 -7.63 -17.20 19.03
N ALA A 220 -6.84 -16.50 18.24
CA ALA A 220 -5.41 -16.38 18.44
C ALA A 220 -5.08 -15.25 19.41
N ALA A 221 -4.18 -15.49 20.35
CA ALA A 221 -3.67 -14.45 21.25
C ALA A 221 -2.80 -13.45 20.49
N CYS A 222 -2.99 -12.17 20.75
CA CYS A 222 -2.18 -11.05 20.23
C CYS A 222 -2.41 -9.85 21.15
N THR A 223 -1.56 -9.70 22.15
CA THR A 223 -1.69 -8.62 23.14
C THR A 223 -1.39 -7.27 22.49
N ASP A 224 -2.24 -6.28 22.79
CA ASP A 224 -2.14 -4.93 22.25
C ASP A 224 -2.06 -4.87 20.73
N LEU A 225 -2.76 -5.78 20.04
CA LEU A 225 -2.79 -5.85 18.56
C LEU A 225 -2.89 -4.45 17.96
N HIS A 226 -1.95 -4.08 17.13
CA HIS A 226 -1.91 -2.78 16.46
C HIS A 226 -1.14 -2.87 15.15
N GLY A 227 -1.72 -2.30 14.09
CA GLY A 227 -1.17 -2.37 12.74
C GLY A 227 -1.40 -3.72 12.07
N GLU A 228 -1.64 -3.65 10.78
CA GLU A 228 -1.78 -4.78 9.89
C GLU A 228 -1.12 -4.47 8.55
N ALA A 229 -0.76 -5.51 7.83
CA ALA A 229 -0.38 -5.41 6.43
C ALA A 229 -0.67 -6.72 5.70
N THR A 230 -0.91 -6.59 4.39
CA THR A 230 -1.01 -7.71 3.47
C THR A 230 0.24 -7.78 2.60
N SER A 231 0.82 -8.97 2.48
CA SER A 231 1.98 -9.21 1.63
C SER A 231 1.77 -10.52 0.87
N ALA A 232 1.75 -10.47 -0.46
CA ALA A 232 1.33 -11.57 -1.33
C ALA A 232 -0.01 -12.19 -0.85
N ARG A 233 0.04 -13.38 -0.22
CA ARG A 233 -1.14 -14.09 0.32
C ARG A 233 -1.18 -14.11 1.84
N LEU A 234 -0.26 -13.41 2.49
CA LEU A 234 -0.14 -13.35 3.94
C LEU A 234 -0.80 -12.08 4.47
N VAL A 235 -1.33 -12.15 5.68
CA VAL A 235 -1.71 -10.98 6.45
C VAL A 235 -0.97 -11.04 7.79
N ALA A 236 -0.34 -9.94 8.18
CA ALA A 236 0.39 -9.84 9.43
C ALA A 236 -0.22 -8.79 10.35
N PHE A 237 -0.15 -9.05 11.65
CA PHE A 237 -0.62 -8.14 12.70
C PHE A 237 0.48 -7.96 13.75
N GLY A 238 0.74 -6.72 14.13
CA GLY A 238 1.67 -6.41 15.21
C GLY A 238 1.08 -6.72 16.56
N CYS A 239 1.80 -7.48 17.38
CA CYS A 239 1.44 -7.83 18.76
C CYS A 239 2.60 -7.47 19.68
N LYS A 240 2.34 -7.39 20.97
CA LYS A 240 3.38 -7.14 21.96
C LYS A 240 4.41 -8.27 22.03
N GLU A 241 3.96 -9.50 21.78
CA GLU A 241 4.78 -10.71 21.83
C GLU A 241 5.56 -10.97 20.54
N GLY A 242 5.11 -10.42 19.41
CA GLY A 242 5.64 -10.76 18.09
C GLY A 242 4.75 -10.27 16.97
N ILE A 243 4.76 -11.01 15.89
CA ILE A 243 3.92 -10.79 14.72
C ILE A 243 3.01 -11.99 14.53
N LEU A 244 1.69 -11.77 14.57
CA LEU A 244 0.72 -12.79 14.25
C LEU A 244 0.50 -12.82 12.74
N VAL A 245 0.86 -13.93 12.10
CA VAL A 245 0.74 -14.11 10.64
C VAL A 245 -0.43 -15.02 10.33
N ALA A 246 -1.30 -14.56 9.44
CA ALA A 246 -2.38 -15.36 8.87
C ALA A 246 -1.94 -15.87 7.49
N ARG A 247 -2.08 -17.20 7.30
CA ARG A 247 -1.79 -17.92 6.05
C ARG A 247 -3.07 -18.54 5.49
N PRO A 248 -3.25 -18.63 4.16
CA PRO A 248 -4.37 -19.37 3.59
C PRO A 248 -4.40 -20.82 4.09
N GLY A 249 -5.54 -21.29 4.58
CA GLY A 249 -5.74 -22.64 5.10
C GLY A 249 -6.74 -23.48 4.28
N GLY A 250 -7.11 -23.01 3.10
CA GLY A 250 -8.08 -23.70 2.23
C GLY A 250 -9.48 -23.70 2.84
N THR A 251 -10.12 -24.87 2.84
CA THR A 251 -11.49 -25.05 3.37
C THR A 251 -11.59 -24.89 4.88
N ASP A 252 -10.48 -25.11 5.60
CA ASP A 252 -10.43 -25.06 7.07
C ASP A 252 -10.27 -23.63 7.61
N GLY A 253 -10.17 -22.65 6.71
CA GLY A 253 -9.97 -21.26 7.04
C GLY A 253 -8.50 -20.87 7.21
N PRO A 254 -8.22 -19.57 7.42
CA PRO A 254 -6.87 -19.07 7.65
C PRO A 254 -6.19 -19.72 8.85
N LYS A 255 -4.92 -20.05 8.69
CA LYS A 255 -4.06 -20.53 9.78
C LYS A 255 -3.34 -19.35 10.40
N LEU A 256 -3.44 -19.22 11.72
CA LEU A 256 -2.82 -18.15 12.49
C LEU A 256 -1.57 -18.68 13.20
N GLU A 257 -0.44 -18.02 13.02
CA GLU A 257 0.86 -18.39 13.57
C GLU A 257 1.52 -17.18 14.23
N MET A 258 1.94 -17.30 15.48
CA MET A 258 2.69 -16.27 16.18
C MET A 258 4.19 -16.42 15.93
N LEU A 259 4.79 -15.45 15.27
CA LEU A 259 6.23 -15.30 15.20
C LEU A 259 6.67 -14.46 16.40
N THR A 260 7.23 -15.10 17.40
CA THR A 260 7.67 -14.42 18.64
C THR A 260 8.96 -13.66 18.38
N TYR A 261 9.07 -12.43 18.91
CA TYR A 261 10.33 -11.66 18.84
C TYR A 261 11.48 -12.41 19.53
N PRO A 262 12.71 -12.32 18.99
CA PRO A 262 13.90 -12.87 19.64
C PRO A 262 14.11 -12.31 21.04
N GLU A 263 14.59 -13.14 21.97
CA GLU A 263 14.81 -12.74 23.38
C GLU A 263 15.84 -11.63 23.55
N ASP A 264 16.79 -11.53 22.62
CA ASP A 264 17.85 -10.52 22.60
C ASP A 264 17.40 -9.19 21.98
N PHE A 265 16.17 -9.09 21.46
CA PHE A 265 15.66 -7.83 20.94
C PHE A 265 15.38 -6.83 22.06
N PRO A 266 15.56 -5.51 21.81
CA PRO A 266 15.14 -4.46 22.73
C PRO A 266 13.65 -4.60 23.06
N LYS A 267 13.24 -4.21 24.28
CA LYS A 267 11.82 -4.24 24.67
C LYS A 267 11.01 -3.17 23.92
N ALA A 268 10.53 -3.54 22.78
CA ALA A 268 9.65 -2.75 21.93
C ALA A 268 8.73 -3.69 21.14
N TYR A 269 7.84 -3.15 20.34
CA TYR A 269 6.96 -3.92 19.47
C TYR A 269 6.61 -3.13 18.21
N THR A 270 6.02 -3.82 17.24
CA THR A 270 5.58 -3.27 15.97
C THR A 270 4.14 -2.80 16.07
N GLY A 271 3.89 -1.53 15.79
CA GLY A 271 2.55 -0.94 15.78
C GLY A 271 2.13 -0.42 14.38
N THR A 272 3.03 -0.50 13.40
CA THR A 272 2.74 -0.18 11.99
C THR A 272 3.47 -1.19 11.13
N LEU A 273 2.76 -1.80 10.20
CA LEU A 273 3.28 -2.75 9.23
C LEU A 273 3.06 -2.24 7.82
N LEU A 274 3.99 -2.54 6.94
CA LEU A 274 3.90 -2.32 5.50
C LEU A 274 4.11 -3.66 4.79
N GLY A 275 3.39 -3.87 3.72
CA GLY A 275 3.49 -5.03 2.85
C GLY A 275 3.12 -4.65 1.41
N GLY A 276 3.15 -5.60 0.50
CA GLY A 276 2.79 -5.37 -0.89
C GLY A 276 2.48 -6.65 -1.65
N LYS A 277 1.66 -6.57 -2.69
CA LYS A 277 1.19 -7.72 -3.48
C LYS A 277 2.33 -8.58 -4.06
N SER A 278 3.45 -7.96 -4.41
CA SER A 278 4.64 -8.63 -4.96
C SER A 278 5.65 -9.09 -3.91
N MET A 279 5.36 -8.89 -2.63
CA MET A 279 6.28 -9.18 -1.52
C MET A 279 5.82 -10.42 -0.77
N GLN A 280 6.79 -11.12 -0.12
CA GLN A 280 6.50 -12.23 0.81
C GLN A 280 7.02 -11.92 2.22
N PHE A 281 7.42 -10.70 2.46
CA PHE A 281 7.91 -10.19 3.74
C PHE A 281 7.16 -8.91 4.11
N PHE A 282 7.39 -8.43 5.33
CA PHE A 282 6.82 -7.20 5.84
C PHE A 282 7.92 -6.29 6.36
N LEU A 283 7.65 -4.99 6.34
CA LEU A 283 8.45 -3.98 7.02
C LEU A 283 7.63 -3.36 8.14
N GLY A 284 8.13 -3.41 9.36
CA GLY A 284 7.47 -2.81 10.52
C GLY A 284 8.31 -1.72 11.18
N ASN A 285 7.65 -0.82 11.91
CA ASN A 285 8.37 -0.05 12.91
C ASN A 285 8.77 -0.96 14.08
N TYR A 286 9.84 -0.61 14.79
CA TYR A 286 10.20 -1.27 16.05
C TYR A 286 10.72 -0.21 17.04
N GLY A 287 9.90 0.12 18.02
CA GLY A 287 10.16 1.28 18.85
C GLY A 287 10.16 2.59 18.04
N GLU A 288 10.91 3.58 18.52
CA GLU A 288 10.94 4.92 17.94
C GLU A 288 12.00 5.08 16.84
N ASP A 289 13.15 4.42 17.02
CA ASP A 289 14.38 4.61 16.24
C ASP A 289 14.84 3.37 15.49
N LYS A 290 13.95 2.40 15.27
CA LYS A 290 14.24 1.19 14.50
C LYS A 290 13.11 0.85 13.54
N VAL A 291 13.45 0.07 12.53
CA VAL A 291 12.49 -0.69 11.72
C VAL A 291 12.89 -2.16 11.77
N VAL A 292 11.93 -3.03 11.50
CA VAL A 292 12.12 -4.48 11.50
C VAL A 292 11.65 -5.06 10.18
N LEU A 293 12.51 -5.84 9.55
CA LEU A 293 12.16 -6.70 8.41
C LEU A 293 11.67 -8.03 8.97
N ILE A 294 10.56 -8.52 8.43
CA ILE A 294 9.86 -9.71 8.90
C ILE A 294 9.66 -10.64 7.71
N ASP A 295 10.38 -11.76 7.70
CA ASP A 295 10.26 -12.81 6.71
C ASP A 295 9.62 -14.05 7.38
N PRO A 296 8.31 -14.28 7.21
CA PRO A 296 7.61 -15.37 7.89
C PRO A 296 8.05 -16.77 7.47
N ASP A 297 8.76 -16.92 6.37
CA ASP A 297 9.22 -18.20 5.85
C ASP A 297 10.70 -18.47 6.16
N SER A 298 11.40 -17.47 6.74
CA SER A 298 12.78 -17.63 7.17
C SER A 298 12.88 -18.22 8.57
N LYS A 299 13.95 -19.00 8.81
CA LYS A 299 14.29 -19.47 10.15
C LYS A 299 14.58 -18.29 11.10
N ASP A 300 15.26 -17.27 10.60
CA ASP A 300 15.55 -16.02 11.29
C ASP A 300 14.55 -14.97 10.79
N ALA A 301 13.30 -15.08 11.30
CA ALA A 301 12.15 -14.33 10.79
C ALA A 301 12.29 -12.80 10.94
N PHE A 302 13.18 -12.31 11.80
CA PHE A 302 13.30 -10.90 12.13
C PHE A 302 14.71 -10.37 11.90
N ARG A 303 14.78 -9.16 11.31
CA ARG A 303 16.02 -8.39 11.21
C ARG A 303 15.76 -6.94 11.59
N LEU A 304 16.40 -6.47 12.65
CA LEU A 304 16.35 -5.07 13.06
C LEU A 304 17.30 -4.21 12.22
N VAL A 305 16.84 -3.01 11.88
CA VAL A 305 17.63 -1.94 11.28
C VAL A 305 17.53 -0.71 12.16
N GLU A 306 18.68 -0.28 12.68
CA GLU A 306 18.78 0.92 13.53
C GLU A 306 18.77 2.19 12.67
N LEU A 307 18.10 3.22 13.16
CA LEU A 307 18.06 4.55 12.57
C LEU A 307 18.89 5.51 13.44
N PRO A 308 19.48 6.56 12.85
CA PRO A 308 20.31 7.50 13.63
C PRO A 308 19.49 8.34 14.62
N THR A 309 18.21 8.57 14.31
CA THR A 309 17.25 9.31 15.15
C THR A 309 15.84 8.71 15.01
N ARG A 310 14.87 9.28 15.72
CA ARG A 310 13.48 8.81 15.68
C ARG A 310 12.87 8.94 14.28
N ARG A 311 12.14 7.91 13.87
CA ARG A 311 11.42 7.86 12.59
C ARG A 311 10.21 8.81 12.62
N VAL A 312 10.07 9.63 11.59
CA VAL A 312 8.87 10.47 11.35
C VAL A 312 7.84 9.70 10.54
N ASP A 313 8.27 9.15 9.40
CA ASP A 313 7.42 8.37 8.49
C ASP A 313 8.25 7.35 7.72
N PHE A 314 7.61 6.33 7.15
CA PHE A 314 8.27 5.35 6.27
C PHE A 314 7.28 4.73 5.29
N ILE A 315 7.77 4.39 4.11
CA ILE A 315 6.97 3.84 3.01
C ILE A 315 7.81 2.86 2.18
N LEU A 316 7.15 1.82 1.63
CA LEU A 316 7.74 0.96 0.61
C LEU A 316 7.58 1.62 -0.76
N ASP A 317 8.52 1.36 -1.65
CA ASP A 317 8.40 1.74 -3.05
C ASP A 317 7.50 0.72 -3.77
N PRO A 318 6.31 1.11 -4.25
CA PRO A 318 5.39 0.16 -4.88
C PRO A 318 5.88 -0.34 -6.25
N ALA A 319 6.74 0.43 -6.93
CA ALA A 319 7.34 0.07 -8.22
C ALA A 319 8.63 -0.74 -8.05
N ASN A 320 9.37 -0.48 -6.97
CA ASN A 320 10.59 -1.19 -6.63
C ASN A 320 10.58 -1.63 -5.16
N PRO A 321 9.85 -2.69 -4.80
CA PRO A 321 9.64 -3.10 -3.42
C PRO A 321 10.93 -3.54 -2.68
N ARG A 322 12.07 -3.58 -3.36
CA ARG A 322 13.39 -3.70 -2.73
C ARG A 322 13.76 -2.47 -1.92
N ASN A 323 13.21 -1.30 -2.25
CA ASN A 323 13.49 -0.05 -1.56
C ASN A 323 12.37 0.33 -0.60
N ALA A 324 12.77 0.79 0.58
CA ALA A 324 11.89 1.54 1.48
C ALA A 324 12.53 2.90 1.77
N TYR A 325 11.67 3.92 1.90
CA TYR A 325 12.09 5.27 2.27
C TYR A 325 11.68 5.55 3.69
N ILE A 326 12.62 6.06 4.50
CA ILE A 326 12.42 6.33 5.92
C ILE A 326 12.86 7.76 6.19
N LEU A 327 11.93 8.61 6.61
CA LEU A 327 12.20 9.97 7.04
C LEU A 327 12.41 9.99 8.55
N THR A 328 13.51 10.58 8.99
CA THR A 328 13.85 10.75 10.40
C THR A 328 13.67 12.20 10.87
N GLU A 329 13.56 12.42 12.17
CA GLU A 329 13.24 13.73 12.77
C GLU A 329 14.29 14.82 12.52
N ASP A 330 15.51 14.43 12.23
CA ASP A 330 16.57 15.34 11.79
C ASP A 330 16.37 15.84 10.35
N GLY A 331 15.39 15.28 9.60
CA GLY A 331 15.04 15.66 8.25
C GLY A 331 15.82 14.92 7.17
N ASP A 332 16.51 13.84 7.53
CA ASP A 332 17.17 12.96 6.59
C ASP A 332 16.18 11.91 6.02
N LEU A 333 16.21 11.72 4.71
CA LEU A 333 15.53 10.60 4.02
C LEU A 333 16.56 9.49 3.80
N HIS A 334 16.26 8.32 4.33
CA HIS A 334 17.09 7.11 4.20
C HIS A 334 16.46 6.15 3.20
N VAL A 335 17.28 5.49 2.39
CA VAL A 335 16.88 4.37 1.53
C VAL A 335 17.34 3.08 2.18
N LEU A 336 16.39 2.27 2.57
CA LEU A 336 16.62 0.92 3.07
C LEU A 336 16.49 -0.08 1.92
N ASP A 337 17.53 -0.87 1.68
CA ASP A 337 17.44 -2.10 0.90
C ASP A 337 16.83 -3.19 1.80
N VAL A 338 15.61 -3.58 1.52
CA VAL A 338 14.87 -4.51 2.38
C VAL A 338 15.37 -5.95 2.30
N LEU A 339 16.06 -6.33 1.23
CA LEU A 339 16.65 -7.67 1.10
C LEU A 339 17.98 -7.76 1.85
N GLU A 340 18.79 -6.70 1.77
CA GLU A 340 20.05 -6.62 2.50
C GLU A 340 19.86 -6.21 3.96
N GLY A 341 18.72 -5.58 4.30
CA GLY A 341 18.44 -5.06 5.64
C GLY A 341 19.43 -3.97 6.03
N ALA A 342 19.80 -3.10 5.10
CA ALA A 342 20.80 -2.06 5.29
C ALA A 342 20.38 -0.73 4.67
N ILE A 343 20.70 0.39 5.35
CA ILE A 343 20.57 1.72 4.79
C ILE A 343 21.68 1.90 3.75
N THR A 344 21.30 2.08 2.49
CA THR A 344 22.22 2.18 1.36
C THR A 344 22.54 3.62 0.98
N ARG A 345 21.62 4.54 1.20
CA ARG A 345 21.75 5.96 0.84
C ARG A 345 20.96 6.83 1.83
N LYS A 346 21.38 8.07 1.97
CA LYS A 346 20.62 9.09 2.69
C LYS A 346 20.91 10.49 2.17
N ALA A 347 19.98 11.39 2.34
CA ALA A 347 20.14 12.82 2.08
C ALA A 347 19.25 13.67 3.00
N LYS A 348 19.68 14.88 3.28
CA LYS A 348 18.88 15.89 3.95
C LYS A 348 17.83 16.41 2.98
N VAL A 349 16.55 16.27 3.33
CA VAL A 349 15.43 16.64 2.45
C VAL A 349 14.49 17.67 3.07
N THR A 350 14.46 17.80 4.40
CA THR A 350 13.67 18.82 5.11
C THR A 350 14.48 19.42 6.25
N GLU A 351 14.00 20.55 6.78
CA GLU A 351 14.39 20.98 8.13
C GLU A 351 13.95 19.93 9.15
N PRO A 352 14.58 19.89 10.35
CA PRO A 352 14.20 18.93 11.40
C PRO A 352 12.74 19.07 11.83
N TYR A 353 12.07 17.94 12.00
CA TYR A 353 10.71 17.82 12.53
C TYR A 353 10.71 16.95 13.77
N SER A 354 10.68 17.55 14.96
CA SER A 354 10.68 16.82 16.24
C SER A 354 9.48 15.85 16.35
N LYS A 355 9.72 14.69 16.93
CA LYS A 355 8.68 13.73 17.32
C LYS A 355 8.06 14.05 18.67
N ASP A 356 8.56 15.07 19.39
CA ASP A 356 7.95 15.54 20.63
C ASP A 356 6.58 16.19 20.36
N GLY A 357 5.75 16.24 21.38
CA GLY A 357 4.40 16.80 21.28
C GLY A 357 3.35 15.75 20.97
N HIS A 358 2.25 16.21 20.38
CA HIS A 358 1.11 15.34 20.09
C HIS A 358 1.34 14.53 18.80
N TRP A 359 0.85 13.32 18.76
CA TRP A 359 1.00 12.44 17.57
C TRP A 359 0.33 12.99 16.30
N ARG A 360 -0.67 13.88 16.45
CA ARG A 360 -1.35 14.60 15.35
C ARG A 360 -0.67 15.88 14.92
N ASP A 361 0.42 16.31 15.59
CA ASP A 361 1.12 17.51 15.15
C ASP A 361 1.57 17.35 13.70
N PRO A 362 1.44 18.41 12.87
CA PRO A 362 1.74 18.31 11.45
C PRO A 362 3.23 18.03 11.21
N ARG A 363 3.50 16.82 10.76
CA ARG A 363 4.84 16.34 10.38
C ARG A 363 4.81 15.84 8.94
N PRO A 364 5.95 15.84 8.25
CA PRO A 364 6.03 15.32 6.90
C PRO A 364 5.52 13.88 6.77
N ARG A 365 4.86 13.60 5.64
CA ARG A 365 4.45 12.27 5.20
C ARG A 365 5.04 11.99 3.83
N LEU A 366 5.19 10.72 3.53
CA LEU A 366 5.80 10.23 2.31
C LEU A 366 4.75 9.63 1.38
N ALA A 367 4.91 9.88 0.08
CA ALA A 367 4.26 9.12 -0.98
C ALA A 367 5.29 8.86 -2.09
N VAL A 368 5.13 7.76 -2.83
CA VAL A 368 6.03 7.41 -3.93
C VAL A 368 5.24 7.44 -5.23
N ALA A 369 5.77 8.14 -6.23
CA ALA A 369 5.19 8.27 -7.54
C ALA A 369 6.31 8.39 -8.58
N ASP A 370 6.21 7.64 -9.67
CA ASP A 370 7.07 7.81 -10.86
C ASP A 370 8.58 7.85 -10.57
N GLY A 371 9.08 6.97 -9.71
CA GLY A 371 10.49 6.97 -9.33
C GLY A 371 10.92 8.19 -8.51
N GLN A 372 9.97 8.88 -7.88
CA GLN A 372 10.20 10.03 -7.03
C GLN A 372 9.50 9.85 -5.68
N VAL A 373 10.04 10.46 -4.65
CA VAL A 373 9.46 10.52 -3.32
C VAL A 373 8.88 11.92 -3.09
N ALA A 374 7.57 11.98 -2.92
CA ALA A 374 6.88 13.18 -2.50
C ALA A 374 6.88 13.26 -0.98
N ILE A 375 7.23 14.42 -0.44
CA ILE A 375 7.37 14.67 1.00
C ILE A 375 6.54 15.90 1.33
N SER A 376 5.48 15.75 2.13
CA SER A 376 4.75 16.92 2.60
C SER A 376 5.60 17.74 3.57
N ASP A 377 5.58 19.05 3.38
CA ASP A 377 6.30 20.01 4.25
C ASP A 377 5.29 21.06 4.79
N PRO A 378 4.56 20.72 5.86
CA PRO A 378 3.47 21.55 6.35
C PRO A 378 3.92 22.93 6.86
N ARG A 379 5.18 23.11 7.28
CA ARG A 379 5.70 24.42 7.70
C ARG A 379 5.91 25.37 6.55
N HIS A 380 6.15 24.86 5.35
CA HIS A 380 6.45 25.64 4.17
C HIS A 380 5.32 25.68 3.15
N SER A 381 4.17 25.02 3.45
CA SER A 381 3.01 24.97 2.55
C SER A 381 3.37 24.41 1.16
N LEU A 382 4.11 23.32 1.12
CA LEU A 382 4.56 22.70 -0.13
C LEU A 382 4.74 21.18 0.00
N ILE A 383 4.83 20.52 -1.13
CA ILE A 383 5.34 19.17 -1.29
C ILE A 383 6.74 19.25 -1.91
N ARG A 384 7.72 18.63 -1.28
CA ARG A 384 9.04 18.43 -1.86
C ARG A 384 9.02 17.18 -2.71
N VAL A 385 9.60 17.23 -3.89
CA VAL A 385 9.72 16.09 -4.78
C VAL A 385 11.19 15.76 -4.95
N VAL A 386 11.55 14.56 -4.53
CA VAL A 386 12.92 14.07 -4.47
C VAL A 386 13.05 12.88 -5.42
N ASP A 387 14.05 12.90 -6.28
CA ASP A 387 14.38 11.77 -7.14
C ASP A 387 14.80 10.56 -6.29
N ALA A 388 14.17 9.43 -6.50
CA ALA A 388 14.34 8.23 -5.67
C ALA A 388 15.73 7.58 -5.77
N GLU A 389 16.46 7.82 -6.86
CA GLU A 389 17.79 7.27 -7.07
C GLU A 389 18.88 8.18 -6.49
N SER A 390 18.86 9.45 -6.85
CA SER A 390 19.91 10.40 -6.44
C SER A 390 19.65 11.08 -5.09
N LEU A 391 18.43 11.01 -4.58
CA LEU A 391 17.91 11.71 -3.40
C LEU A 391 18.04 13.23 -3.49
N LYS A 392 18.10 13.78 -4.69
CA LYS A 392 18.12 15.24 -4.92
C LYS A 392 16.70 15.76 -5.08
N GLU A 393 16.40 16.89 -4.45
CA GLU A 393 15.17 17.61 -4.71
C GLU A 393 15.14 18.07 -6.18
N THR A 394 14.11 17.65 -6.90
CA THR A 394 13.94 18.00 -8.33
C THR A 394 13.05 19.21 -8.51
N ARG A 395 12.04 19.34 -7.66
CA ARG A 395 11.09 20.46 -7.65
C ARG A 395 10.32 20.52 -6.34
N THR A 396 9.58 21.59 -6.17
CA THR A 396 8.57 21.74 -5.11
C THR A 396 7.22 22.06 -5.71
N LEU A 397 6.15 21.56 -5.11
CA LEU A 397 4.77 21.86 -5.49
C LEU A 397 4.17 22.72 -4.38
N ALA A 398 3.77 23.96 -4.70
CA ALA A 398 3.10 24.81 -3.73
C ALA A 398 1.71 24.28 -3.42
N VAL A 399 1.37 24.16 -2.14
CA VAL A 399 0.06 23.70 -1.67
C VAL A 399 -0.44 24.63 -0.60
N GLU A 400 -1.58 25.27 -0.85
CA GLU A 400 -2.18 26.16 0.15
C GLU A 400 -2.48 25.44 1.45
N GLY A 401 -2.21 26.07 2.60
CA GLY A 401 -2.44 25.55 3.94
C GLY A 401 -1.27 24.72 4.48
N GLN A 402 -1.59 23.67 5.22
CA GLN A 402 -0.61 22.77 5.84
C GLN A 402 -0.75 21.36 5.26
N PRO A 403 -0.08 21.04 4.13
CA PRO A 403 -0.14 19.70 3.55
C PRO A 403 0.36 18.66 4.57
N TYR A 404 -0.46 17.64 4.84
CA TYR A 404 -0.18 16.66 5.89
C TYR A 404 -0.27 15.23 5.38
N SER A 405 -1.45 14.64 5.39
CA SER A 405 -1.63 13.28 4.88
C SER A 405 -1.63 13.31 3.36
N ILE A 406 -0.77 12.51 2.73
CA ILE A 406 -0.63 12.45 1.28
C ILE A 406 -0.68 11.02 0.78
N VAL A 407 -1.29 10.80 -0.37
CA VAL A 407 -1.23 9.56 -1.13
C VAL A 407 -1.02 9.84 -2.60
N ALA A 408 -0.24 9.00 -3.27
CA ALA A 408 -0.02 9.05 -4.70
C ALA A 408 -0.77 7.92 -5.39
N VAL A 409 -1.39 8.21 -6.53
CA VAL A 409 -2.05 7.24 -7.40
C VAL A 409 -1.71 7.53 -8.84
N GLY A 410 -1.47 6.52 -9.64
CA GLY A 410 -1.11 6.69 -11.03
C GLY A 410 -0.29 5.55 -11.60
N GLY A 411 0.30 5.81 -12.75
CA GLY A 411 1.18 4.89 -13.47
C GLY A 411 1.26 5.20 -14.95
N SER A 412 1.73 4.24 -15.71
CA SER A 412 1.78 4.29 -17.18
C SER A 412 0.94 3.19 -17.79
N GLY A 413 0.44 3.43 -18.98
CA GLY A 413 -0.35 2.48 -19.77
C GLY A 413 -0.48 2.94 -21.22
N ALA A 414 -1.03 2.07 -22.06
CA ALA A 414 -1.42 2.45 -23.41
C ALA A 414 -2.64 3.37 -23.39
N SER A 415 -2.73 4.31 -24.31
CA SER A 415 -3.94 5.10 -24.56
C SER A 415 -4.62 4.60 -25.84
N HIS A 416 -5.92 4.46 -25.81
CA HIS A 416 -6.75 4.15 -26.97
C HIS A 416 -7.71 5.27 -27.28
#